data_b6704d7d6ed80af2689ce2972c7586da
#
_entry.id   b6704d7d6ed80af2689ce2972c7586da
#
_cell.length_a   1.000
_cell.length_b   1.000
_cell.length_c   1.000
_cell.angle_alpha   90.00
_cell.angle_beta   90.00
_cell.angle_gamma   90.00
#
_symmetry.space_group_name_H-M   'P 1'
#
loop_
_entity.id
_entity.type
_entity.pdbx_description
1 polymer ?
#
loop_
_entity_poly.entity_id
_entity_poly.type
_entity_poly.pdbx_seq_one_letter_code
_entity_poly.pdbx_strand_id
1 'polypeptide(L)'
;MKRISLIGVSMLALCGMWSCGKKVPEEIIQPQAMENLLYDYHLATTMSADLPYDENYKKQAYLAYVFQKHGVTEAEFDSSMVWYSRHSDEMNTIYQNLQKRMEITAELLKKQTVRSSGEVAVSLSGDTVDLWQDRTIYWLTSSILTNKLTFDLKADTSFHERDKMVLEANFSFLPKGKHEGKVVMAMNVVFDNDSTQGISRVVEASGIQRLMLRPDSAFKYKSVSGFMY
;
A
#
# COMPACT_ATOMS: atom_id res chain seq x y z
N MET A 1 38.96 5.92 57.80
CA MET A 1 38.73 4.85 56.83
C MET A 1 37.36 4.20 56.85
N LYS A 2 36.53 4.35 57.93
CA LYS A 2 35.16 3.75 58.01
C LYS A 2 34.03 4.54 57.26
N ARG A 3 34.24 5.81 56.90
CA ARG A 3 33.21 6.64 56.23
C ARG A 3 33.17 6.46 54.69
N ILE A 4 34.26 6.02 54.08
CA ILE A 4 34.36 5.80 52.64
C ILE A 4 33.67 4.47 52.24
N SER A 5 33.65 3.48 53.14
CA SER A 5 32.98 2.19 52.92
C SER A 5 31.44 2.29 52.90
N LEU A 6 30.88 3.22 53.64
CA LEU A 6 29.41 3.41 53.70
C LEU A 6 28.86 4.09 52.43
N ILE A 7 29.63 4.99 51.83
CA ILE A 7 29.23 5.66 50.58
C ILE A 7 29.29 4.69 49.39
N GLY A 8 30.27 3.79 49.37
CA GLY A 8 30.40 2.76 48.34
C GLY A 8 29.25 1.74 48.36
N VAL A 9 28.80 1.33 49.55
CA VAL A 9 27.67 0.41 49.71
C VAL A 9 26.32 1.07 49.36
N SER A 10 26.15 2.38 49.66
CA SER A 10 24.94 3.13 49.28
C SER A 10 24.83 3.33 47.76
N MET A 11 25.95 3.52 47.07
CA MET A 11 25.97 3.71 45.62
C MET A 11 25.71 2.41 44.84
N LEU A 12 26.09 1.25 45.41
CA LEU A 12 25.81 -0.06 44.79
C LEU A 12 24.33 -0.46 44.95
N ALA A 13 23.64 0.01 45.97
CA ALA A 13 22.22 -0.26 46.22
C ALA A 13 21.28 0.54 45.30
N LEU A 14 21.72 1.68 44.72
CA LEU A 14 20.94 2.48 43.79
C LEU A 14 20.94 1.94 42.35
N CYS A 15 21.90 1.11 41.99
CA CYS A 15 21.95 0.51 40.62
C CYS A 15 21.01 -0.69 40.44
N GLY A 16 20.41 -1.21 41.49
CA GLY A 16 19.54 -2.41 41.44
C GLY A 16 18.07 -2.17 41.18
N MET A 17 17.61 -0.93 41.01
CA MET A 17 16.19 -0.62 40.81
C MET A 17 15.77 -0.36 39.36
N TRP A 18 16.60 -0.73 38.40
CA TRP A 18 16.24 -0.61 36.99
C TRP A 18 15.62 -1.90 36.49
N SER A 19 14.34 -1.72 36.12
CA SER A 19 13.59 -2.51 35.16
C SER A 19 12.97 -3.82 35.67
N CYS A 20 11.87 -3.70 36.35
CA CYS A 20 10.79 -4.68 36.24
C CYS A 20 9.70 -4.16 35.28
N GLY A 21 10.06 -3.80 34.08
CA GLY A 21 9.08 -3.75 32.99
C GLY A 21 8.65 -5.20 32.70
N LYS A 22 7.35 -5.47 32.65
CA LYS A 22 6.83 -6.76 32.20
C LYS A 22 7.42 -7.03 30.81
N LYS A 23 8.41 -7.92 30.72
CA LYS A 23 8.97 -8.32 29.43
C LYS A 23 7.97 -9.20 28.71
N VAL A 24 7.66 -8.83 27.48
CA VAL A 24 6.94 -9.71 26.56
C VAL A 24 7.78 -10.97 26.36
N PRO A 25 7.22 -12.19 26.52
CA PRO A 25 7.93 -13.44 26.29
C PRO A 25 8.57 -13.48 24.88
N GLU A 26 9.71 -14.19 24.75
CA GLU A 26 10.44 -14.25 23.48
C GLU A 26 9.68 -14.97 22.37
N GLU A 27 8.82 -15.92 22.72
CA GLU A 27 7.90 -16.63 21.80
C GLU A 27 6.72 -15.77 21.30
N ILE A 28 6.51 -14.59 21.88
CA ILE A 28 5.45 -13.65 21.48
C ILE A 28 6.07 -12.56 20.60
N ILE A 29 5.38 -12.22 19.54
CA ILE A 29 5.81 -11.12 18.65
C ILE A 29 5.99 -9.85 19.46
N GLN A 30 7.20 -9.29 19.45
CA GLN A 30 7.55 -8.12 20.25
C GLN A 30 6.73 -6.87 19.85
N PRO A 31 6.45 -5.93 20.77
CA PRO A 31 5.49 -4.84 20.54
C PRO A 31 5.72 -4.04 19.26
N GLN A 32 6.97 -3.70 18.94
CA GLN A 32 7.28 -2.94 17.73
C GLN A 32 7.06 -3.76 16.44
N ALA A 33 7.37 -5.05 16.48
CA ALA A 33 7.11 -5.96 15.35
C ALA A 33 5.60 -6.19 15.19
N MET A 34 4.88 -6.35 16.30
CA MET A 34 3.42 -6.50 16.34
C MET A 34 2.70 -5.27 15.79
N GLU A 35 3.16 -4.05 16.14
CA GLU A 35 2.63 -2.80 15.59
C GLU A 35 2.77 -2.75 14.07
N ASN A 36 3.96 -3.08 13.55
CA ASN A 36 4.23 -3.10 12.11
C ASN A 36 3.37 -4.13 11.37
N LEU A 37 3.24 -5.33 11.96
CA LEU A 37 2.44 -6.40 11.40
C LEU A 37 0.95 -6.03 11.40
N LEU A 38 0.42 -5.51 12.50
CA LEU A 38 -0.97 -5.07 12.61
C LEU A 38 -1.30 -3.94 11.63
N TYR A 39 -0.37 -3.02 11.40
CA TYR A 39 -0.55 -1.97 10.38
C TYR A 39 -0.83 -2.58 9.00
N ASP A 40 0.04 -3.48 8.54
CA ASP A 40 -0.11 -4.13 7.25
C ASP A 40 -1.32 -5.09 7.22
N TYR A 41 -1.61 -5.78 8.34
CA TYR A 41 -2.76 -6.67 8.47
C TYR A 41 -4.09 -5.91 8.32
N HIS A 42 -4.25 -4.78 9.00
CA HIS A 42 -5.45 -3.95 8.86
C HIS A 42 -5.58 -3.36 7.46
N LEU A 43 -4.46 -2.93 6.87
CA LEU A 43 -4.46 -2.48 5.48
C LEU A 43 -4.89 -3.58 4.52
N ALA A 44 -4.32 -4.79 4.64
CA ALA A 44 -4.68 -5.95 3.84
C ALA A 44 -6.16 -6.32 3.98
N THR A 45 -6.67 -6.30 5.21
CA THR A 45 -8.08 -6.60 5.50
C THR A 45 -9.01 -5.57 4.89
N THR A 46 -8.70 -4.27 5.05
CA THR A 46 -9.50 -3.18 4.48
C THR A 46 -9.50 -3.23 2.96
N MET A 47 -8.33 -3.38 2.34
CA MET A 47 -8.22 -3.45 0.87
C MET A 47 -8.92 -4.68 0.27
N SER A 48 -9.09 -5.74 1.07
CA SER A 48 -9.78 -6.96 0.63
C SER A 48 -11.27 -6.98 0.97
N ALA A 49 -11.79 -6.01 1.73
CA ALA A 49 -13.20 -5.98 2.14
C ALA A 49 -14.15 -5.78 0.96
N ASP A 50 -13.73 -4.97 -0.02
CA ASP A 50 -14.53 -4.60 -1.19
C ASP A 50 -14.21 -5.47 -2.43
N LEU A 51 -13.50 -6.59 -2.26
CA LEU A 51 -13.20 -7.49 -3.36
C LEU A 51 -14.47 -8.17 -3.89
N PRO A 52 -14.67 -8.24 -5.22
CA PRO A 52 -15.72 -9.06 -5.83
C PRO A 52 -15.58 -10.53 -5.43
N TYR A 53 -16.68 -11.27 -5.48
CA TYR A 53 -16.72 -12.67 -5.04
C TYR A 53 -15.70 -13.57 -5.76
N ASP A 54 -15.52 -13.39 -7.04
CA ASP A 54 -14.56 -14.09 -7.89
C ASP A 54 -13.09 -13.74 -7.58
N GLU A 55 -12.84 -12.65 -6.89
CA GLU A 55 -11.52 -12.21 -6.43
C GLU A 55 -11.22 -12.54 -4.95
N ASN A 56 -12.12 -13.21 -4.24
CA ASN A 56 -11.92 -13.56 -2.82
C ASN A 56 -10.63 -14.31 -2.50
N TYR A 57 -10.08 -15.06 -3.47
CA TYR A 57 -8.77 -15.70 -3.31
C TYR A 57 -7.63 -14.70 -3.04
N LYS A 58 -7.76 -13.46 -3.49
CA LYS A 58 -6.78 -12.39 -3.24
C LYS A 58 -6.71 -12.02 -1.76
N LYS A 59 -7.80 -12.15 -1.02
CA LYS A 59 -7.82 -11.89 0.43
C LYS A 59 -6.82 -12.77 1.16
N GLN A 60 -6.83 -14.07 0.86
CA GLN A 60 -5.86 -15.01 1.45
C GLN A 60 -4.43 -14.70 1.01
N ALA A 61 -4.25 -14.32 -0.26
CA ALA A 61 -2.95 -13.92 -0.78
C ALA A 61 -2.40 -12.66 -0.10
N TYR A 62 -3.24 -11.67 0.20
CA TYR A 62 -2.84 -10.48 0.94
C TYR A 62 -2.40 -10.80 2.38
N LEU A 63 -3.16 -11.62 3.09
CA LEU A 63 -2.80 -12.03 4.46
C LEU A 63 -1.52 -12.88 4.48
N ALA A 64 -1.42 -13.85 3.58
CA ALA A 64 -0.21 -14.67 3.44
C ALA A 64 1.03 -13.80 3.13
N TYR A 65 0.87 -12.80 2.26
CA TYR A 65 1.92 -11.83 1.96
C TYR A 65 2.33 -11.03 3.20
N VAL A 66 1.38 -10.57 4.02
CA VAL A 66 1.67 -9.84 5.26
C VAL A 66 2.52 -10.68 6.21
N PHE A 67 2.12 -11.92 6.48
CA PHE A 67 2.88 -12.82 7.34
C PHE A 67 4.28 -13.10 6.78
N GLN A 68 4.39 -13.37 5.49
CA GLN A 68 5.68 -13.56 4.82
C GLN A 68 6.58 -12.32 4.93
N LYS A 69 6.02 -11.12 4.72
CA LYS A 69 6.74 -9.84 4.78
C LYS A 69 7.36 -9.60 6.16
N HIS A 70 6.66 -9.99 7.21
CA HIS A 70 7.11 -9.84 8.59
C HIS A 70 7.91 -11.04 9.13
N GLY A 71 8.04 -12.10 8.33
CA GLY A 71 8.77 -13.32 8.72
C GLY A 71 8.13 -14.06 9.87
N VAL A 72 6.79 -14.02 9.98
CA VAL A 72 6.01 -14.69 11.01
C VAL A 72 5.03 -15.67 10.37
N THR A 73 4.64 -16.69 11.12
CA THR A 73 3.57 -17.61 10.75
C THR A 73 2.23 -17.10 11.30
N GLU A 74 1.13 -17.55 10.70
CA GLU A 74 -0.22 -17.30 11.21
C GLU A 74 -0.39 -17.82 12.65
N ALA A 75 0.18 -18.97 12.98
CA ALA A 75 0.13 -19.55 14.32
C ALA A 75 0.86 -18.71 15.37
N GLU A 76 2.01 -18.13 15.02
CA GLU A 76 2.73 -17.19 15.90
C GLU A 76 1.94 -15.89 16.10
N PHE A 77 1.30 -15.40 15.04
CA PHE A 77 0.41 -14.24 15.13
C PHE A 77 -0.77 -14.52 16.05
N ASP A 78 -1.49 -15.62 15.87
CA ASP A 78 -2.64 -16.01 16.69
C ASP A 78 -2.26 -16.18 18.14
N SER A 79 -1.14 -16.86 18.43
CA SER A 79 -0.62 -17.05 19.78
C SER A 79 -0.29 -15.69 20.44
N SER A 80 0.32 -14.79 19.67
CA SER A 80 0.63 -13.43 20.13
C SER A 80 -0.63 -12.62 20.39
N MET A 81 -1.64 -12.70 19.52
CA MET A 81 -2.94 -12.04 19.72
C MET A 81 -3.65 -12.52 20.98
N VAL A 82 -3.61 -13.84 21.27
CA VAL A 82 -4.15 -14.40 22.52
C VAL A 82 -3.40 -13.84 23.74
N TRP A 83 -2.07 -13.73 23.67
CA TRP A 83 -1.28 -13.15 24.75
C TRP A 83 -1.62 -11.67 24.95
N TYR A 84 -1.61 -10.86 23.89
CA TYR A 84 -1.94 -9.43 23.96
C TYR A 84 -3.38 -9.17 24.41
N SER A 85 -4.33 -10.03 24.09
CA SER A 85 -5.71 -9.90 24.57
C SER A 85 -5.83 -10.01 26.08
N ARG A 86 -4.89 -10.69 26.75
CA ARG A 86 -4.77 -10.81 28.20
C ARG A 86 -3.90 -9.71 28.82
N HIS A 87 -3.21 -8.93 27.99
CA HIS A 87 -2.32 -7.86 28.39
C HIS A 87 -2.78 -6.55 27.72
N SER A 88 -3.94 -6.07 28.16
CA SER A 88 -4.65 -4.95 27.52
C SER A 88 -3.86 -3.65 27.51
N ASP A 89 -2.98 -3.41 28.47
CA ASP A 89 -2.19 -2.18 28.54
C ASP A 89 -1.16 -2.14 27.39
N GLU A 90 -0.48 -3.25 27.14
CA GLU A 90 0.46 -3.44 26.05
C GLU A 90 -0.26 -3.32 24.70
N MET A 91 -1.40 -3.99 24.56
CA MET A 91 -2.21 -3.94 23.35
C MET A 91 -2.72 -2.54 23.07
N ASN A 92 -3.21 -1.83 24.09
CA ASN A 92 -3.68 -0.45 23.96
C ASN A 92 -2.56 0.49 23.48
N THR A 93 -1.34 0.31 24.01
CA THR A 93 -0.18 1.08 23.55
C THR A 93 0.12 0.86 22.07
N ILE A 94 0.08 -0.39 21.60
CA ILE A 94 0.26 -0.74 20.19
C ILE A 94 -0.81 -0.06 19.33
N TYR A 95 -2.10 -0.14 19.72
CA TYR A 95 -3.19 0.48 18.96
C TYR A 95 -3.14 2.00 18.95
N GLN A 96 -2.73 2.64 20.04
CA GLN A 96 -2.53 4.10 20.06
C GLN A 96 -1.42 4.54 19.08
N ASN A 97 -0.33 3.81 19.03
CA ASN A 97 0.74 4.08 18.06
C ASN A 97 0.28 3.83 16.61
N LEU A 98 -0.44 2.73 16.42
CA LEU A 98 -1.03 2.38 15.13
C LEU A 98 -1.99 3.47 14.63
N GLN A 99 -2.86 3.96 15.48
CA GLN A 99 -3.78 5.06 15.16
C GLN A 99 -3.02 6.31 14.72
N LYS A 100 -2.04 6.76 15.51
CA LYS A 100 -1.20 7.92 15.14
C LYS A 100 -0.52 7.75 13.79
N ARG A 101 0.01 6.56 13.52
CA ARG A 101 0.67 6.24 12.25
C ARG A 101 -0.32 6.29 11.09
N MET A 102 -1.51 5.73 11.24
CA MET A 102 -2.57 5.77 10.22
C MET A 102 -3.03 7.21 9.95
N GLU A 103 -3.22 8.02 10.99
CA GLU A 103 -3.58 9.43 10.87
C GLU A 103 -2.52 10.23 10.09
N ILE A 104 -1.24 10.07 10.43
CA ILE A 104 -0.13 10.71 9.70
C ILE A 104 -0.12 10.28 8.24
N THR A 105 -0.28 8.99 7.97
CA THR A 105 -0.30 8.46 6.61
C THR A 105 -1.50 9.00 5.82
N ALA A 106 -2.69 9.05 6.42
CA ALA A 106 -3.88 9.62 5.80
C ALA A 106 -3.72 11.11 5.46
N GLU A 107 -3.14 11.90 6.38
CA GLU A 107 -2.85 13.32 6.12
C GLU A 107 -1.81 13.52 5.01
N LEU A 108 -0.78 12.67 4.94
CA LEU A 108 0.20 12.72 3.85
C LEU A 108 -0.45 12.39 2.50
N LEU A 109 -1.27 11.35 2.43
CA LEU A 109 -2.01 10.97 1.23
C LEU A 109 -2.97 12.07 0.81
N LYS A 110 -3.73 12.65 1.76
CA LYS A 110 -4.63 13.78 1.51
C LYS A 110 -3.89 15.00 0.95
N LYS A 111 -2.73 15.33 1.51
CA LYS A 111 -1.89 16.44 0.98
C LYS A 111 -1.35 16.15 -0.42
N GLN A 112 -1.00 14.90 -0.72
CA GLN A 112 -0.61 14.49 -2.07
C GLN A 112 -1.78 14.63 -3.05
N THR A 113 -2.97 14.19 -2.67
CA THR A 113 -4.18 14.30 -3.49
C THR A 113 -4.54 15.77 -3.75
N VAL A 114 -4.48 16.65 -2.74
CA VAL A 114 -4.75 18.08 -2.90
C VAL A 114 -3.71 18.76 -3.80
N ARG A 115 -2.43 18.41 -3.69
CA ARG A 115 -1.39 18.94 -4.59
C ARG A 115 -1.58 18.46 -6.03
N SER A 116 -2.11 17.28 -6.22
CA SER A 116 -2.31 16.70 -7.54
C SER A 116 -3.65 17.09 -8.16
N SER A 117 -4.70 17.30 -7.38
CA SER A 117 -5.97 17.84 -7.89
C SER A 117 -5.87 19.31 -8.31
N GLY A 118 -4.85 20.04 -7.86
CA GLY A 118 -4.52 21.38 -8.36
C GLY A 118 -3.86 21.39 -9.74
N GLU A 119 -3.35 20.25 -10.20
CA GLU A 119 -2.73 20.05 -11.52
C GLU A 119 -3.52 19.15 -12.47
N VAL A 120 -4.66 18.60 -12.05
CA VAL A 120 -5.67 18.24 -13.03
C VAL A 120 -6.10 19.56 -13.64
N ALA A 121 -5.37 20.04 -14.61
CA ALA A 121 -5.92 20.93 -15.60
C ALA A 121 -7.12 20.16 -16.16
N VAL A 122 -8.24 20.29 -15.47
CA VAL A 122 -9.55 20.11 -16.08
C VAL A 122 -9.39 20.89 -17.36
N SER A 123 -9.36 20.20 -18.48
CA SER A 123 -9.50 20.87 -19.76
C SER A 123 -10.72 21.75 -19.60
N LEU A 124 -10.50 23.06 -19.59
CA LEU A 124 -11.53 24.08 -19.44
C LEU A 124 -12.61 23.99 -20.56
N SER A 125 -12.49 23.02 -21.47
CA SER A 125 -13.36 22.81 -22.63
C SER A 125 -14.39 21.68 -22.44
N GLY A 126 -14.52 21.03 -21.30
CA GLY A 126 -15.58 20.06 -21.05
C GLY A 126 -15.52 18.75 -21.88
N ASP A 127 -14.42 18.49 -22.52
CA ASP A 127 -14.24 17.48 -23.57
C ASP A 127 -13.47 16.24 -23.05
N THR A 128 -13.33 16.10 -21.73
CA THR A 128 -12.63 14.97 -21.10
C THR A 128 -13.64 14.05 -20.44
N VAL A 129 -13.65 12.77 -20.83
CA VAL A 129 -14.51 11.73 -20.27
C VAL A 129 -13.66 10.76 -19.47
N ASP A 130 -14.06 10.48 -18.23
CA ASP A 130 -13.48 9.42 -17.43
C ASP A 130 -14.08 8.07 -17.87
N LEU A 131 -13.20 7.21 -18.37
CA LEU A 131 -13.57 5.90 -18.89
C LEU A 131 -13.39 4.78 -17.86
N TRP A 132 -12.86 5.10 -16.67
CA TRP A 132 -12.59 4.10 -15.66
C TRP A 132 -13.88 3.68 -14.94
N GLN A 133 -14.25 2.40 -15.06
CA GLN A 133 -15.48 1.86 -14.50
C GLN A 133 -15.26 0.91 -13.32
N ASP A 134 -14.01 0.59 -13.00
CA ASP A 134 -13.65 -0.33 -11.93
C ASP A 134 -13.25 0.45 -10.66
N ARG A 135 -12.80 -0.27 -9.64
CA ARG A 135 -12.31 0.31 -8.39
C ARG A 135 -11.24 1.37 -8.63
N THR A 136 -11.20 2.36 -7.77
CA THR A 136 -10.22 3.46 -7.86
C THR A 136 -8.97 3.21 -7.03
N ILE A 137 -8.98 2.20 -6.14
CA ILE A 137 -7.86 1.88 -5.25
C ILE A 137 -7.50 0.40 -5.41
N TYR A 138 -6.21 0.16 -5.63
CA TYR A 138 -5.62 -1.17 -5.77
C TYR A 138 -4.39 -1.30 -4.90
N TRP A 139 -4.19 -2.50 -4.35
CA TRP A 139 -2.96 -2.82 -3.65
C TRP A 139 -2.19 -3.90 -4.42
N LEU A 140 -1.02 -3.53 -4.90
CA LEU A 140 -0.09 -4.45 -5.57
C LEU A 140 1.01 -4.85 -4.57
N THR A 141 1.32 -6.13 -4.54
CA THR A 141 2.36 -6.70 -3.67
C THR A 141 3.37 -7.48 -4.51
N SER A 142 4.45 -7.94 -3.91
CA SER A 142 5.41 -8.84 -4.59
C SER A 142 4.89 -10.29 -4.78
N SER A 143 3.71 -10.62 -4.24
CA SER A 143 3.10 -11.94 -4.46
C SER A 143 2.60 -12.07 -5.90
N ILE A 144 2.85 -13.21 -6.53
CA ILE A 144 2.44 -13.50 -7.91
C ILE A 144 0.92 -13.36 -8.15
N LEU A 145 0.11 -13.54 -7.10
CA LEU A 145 -1.35 -13.42 -7.18
C LEU A 145 -1.86 -11.98 -7.07
N THR A 146 -1.03 -11.07 -6.57
CA THR A 146 -1.44 -9.69 -6.25
C THR A 146 -0.47 -8.64 -6.76
N ASN A 147 0.45 -9.02 -7.65
CA ASN A 147 1.47 -8.12 -8.21
C ASN A 147 1.03 -7.41 -9.49
N LYS A 148 -0.18 -7.64 -9.98
CA LYS A 148 -0.62 -7.15 -11.29
C LYS A 148 -2.06 -6.65 -11.26
N LEU A 149 -2.27 -5.51 -11.87
CA LEU A 149 -3.57 -4.99 -12.30
C LEU A 149 -3.59 -4.99 -13.82
N THR A 150 -4.65 -5.51 -14.42
CA THR A 150 -4.90 -5.43 -15.87
C THR A 150 -6.26 -4.80 -16.12
N PHE A 151 -6.40 -4.09 -17.22
CA PHE A 151 -7.66 -3.55 -17.70
C PHE A 151 -7.80 -3.71 -19.19
N ASP A 152 -9.04 -3.81 -19.66
CA ASP A 152 -9.42 -3.84 -21.07
C ASP A 152 -10.76 -3.13 -21.23
N LEU A 153 -10.72 -1.98 -21.90
CA LEU A 153 -11.87 -1.11 -22.16
C LEU A 153 -12.22 -1.21 -23.64
N LYS A 154 -13.42 -1.72 -23.94
CA LYS A 154 -13.94 -1.71 -25.30
C LYS A 154 -14.36 -0.31 -25.68
N ALA A 155 -14.00 0.12 -26.88
CA ALA A 155 -14.42 1.41 -27.37
C ALA A 155 -15.95 1.46 -27.56
N ASP A 156 -16.53 2.54 -27.10
CA ASP A 156 -17.94 2.87 -27.24
C ASP A 156 -18.12 4.24 -27.93
N THR A 157 -19.30 4.83 -27.83
CA THR A 157 -19.62 6.12 -28.44
C THR A 157 -18.86 7.32 -27.86
N SER A 158 -18.17 7.15 -26.76
CA SER A 158 -17.35 8.20 -26.15
C SER A 158 -15.95 8.33 -26.76
N PHE A 159 -15.54 7.34 -27.56
CA PHE A 159 -14.25 7.34 -28.24
C PHE A 159 -14.36 7.97 -29.64
N HIS A 160 -13.56 9.02 -29.89
CA HIS A 160 -13.51 9.68 -31.18
C HIS A 160 -12.12 9.51 -31.82
N GLU A 161 -12.08 9.63 -33.12
CA GLU A 161 -10.83 9.57 -33.89
C GLU A 161 -9.86 10.67 -33.40
N ARG A 162 -8.59 10.30 -33.21
CA ARG A 162 -7.52 11.18 -32.74
C ARG A 162 -7.66 11.65 -31.28
N ASP A 163 -8.55 11.07 -30.49
CA ASP A 163 -8.62 11.37 -29.07
C ASP A 163 -7.28 11.09 -28.39
N LYS A 164 -7.01 11.87 -27.36
CA LYS A 164 -5.84 11.68 -26.52
C LYS A 164 -6.20 10.77 -25.36
N MET A 165 -5.59 9.58 -25.31
CA MET A 165 -5.74 8.66 -24.19
C MET A 165 -4.75 9.01 -23.09
N VAL A 166 -5.26 9.12 -21.86
CA VAL A 166 -4.45 9.38 -20.67
C VAL A 166 -4.74 8.31 -19.64
N LEU A 167 -3.74 7.54 -19.28
CA LEU A 167 -3.77 6.67 -18.11
C LEU A 167 -3.07 7.39 -16.96
N GLU A 168 -3.84 7.75 -15.95
CA GLU A 168 -3.32 8.40 -14.75
C GLU A 168 -3.46 7.47 -13.55
N ALA A 169 -2.40 7.36 -12.76
CA ALA A 169 -2.42 6.65 -11.50
C ALA A 169 -1.57 7.37 -10.45
N ASN A 170 -2.09 7.45 -9.23
CA ASN A 170 -1.35 7.95 -8.08
C ASN A 170 -0.75 6.77 -7.32
N PHE A 171 0.57 6.65 -7.36
CA PHE A 171 1.31 5.60 -6.68
C PHE A 171 1.68 6.02 -5.26
N SER A 172 1.41 5.16 -4.30
CA SER A 172 1.91 5.26 -2.94
C SER A 172 2.71 4.01 -2.61
N PHE A 173 4.04 4.13 -2.69
CA PHE A 173 4.92 3.06 -2.22
C PHE A 173 4.92 3.08 -0.70
N LEU A 174 4.35 2.02 -0.09
CA LEU A 174 4.28 1.91 1.36
C LEU A 174 5.67 1.72 1.97
N PRO A 175 5.90 2.22 3.19
CA PRO A 175 7.24 2.23 3.77
C PRO A 175 7.80 0.82 3.93
N LYS A 176 8.92 0.69 3.63
CA LYS A 176 10.00 -0.06 3.06
C LYS A 176 10.44 -1.21 3.93
N GLY A 177 10.43 -2.40 3.34
CA GLY A 177 11.47 -3.39 3.59
C GLY A 177 12.76 -3.00 2.82
N LYS A 178 13.73 -3.90 2.76
CA LYS A 178 15.05 -3.72 2.12
C LYS A 178 15.03 -3.46 0.60
N HIS A 179 13.87 -3.46 -0.05
CA HIS A 179 13.74 -3.32 -1.50
C HIS A 179 12.80 -2.16 -1.84
N GLU A 180 13.27 -1.27 -2.70
CA GLU A 180 12.44 -0.23 -3.32
C GLU A 180 11.51 -0.92 -4.32
N GLY A 181 10.20 -0.70 -4.16
CA GLY A 181 9.22 -1.21 -5.13
C GLY A 181 9.37 -0.48 -6.45
N LYS A 182 9.23 -1.23 -7.56
CA LYS A 182 9.14 -0.69 -8.91
C LYS A 182 7.85 -1.18 -9.52
N VAL A 183 7.21 -0.33 -10.29
CA VAL A 183 5.99 -0.69 -11.03
C VAL A 183 6.20 -0.36 -12.50
N VAL A 184 5.89 -1.29 -13.37
CA VAL A 184 5.77 -1.03 -14.81
C VAL A 184 4.31 -0.70 -15.10
N MET A 185 4.07 0.49 -15.62
CA MET A 185 2.78 0.98 -16.06
C MET A 185 2.75 0.98 -17.59
N ALA A 186 1.75 0.37 -18.20
CA ALA A 186 1.64 0.25 -19.65
C ALA A 186 0.20 0.45 -20.12
N MET A 187 0.06 1.09 -21.27
CA MET A 187 -1.21 1.28 -21.97
C MET A 187 -1.03 0.98 -23.46
N ASN A 188 -1.97 0.28 -24.04
CA ASN A 188 -2.02 -0.08 -25.44
C ASN A 188 -3.40 0.22 -26.03
N VAL A 189 -3.42 0.76 -27.21
CA VAL A 189 -4.63 1.06 -27.99
C VAL A 189 -4.65 0.15 -29.21
N VAL A 190 -5.80 -0.44 -29.47
CA VAL A 190 -6.09 -1.24 -30.67
C VAL A 190 -7.10 -0.48 -31.52
N PHE A 191 -6.83 -0.40 -32.82
CA PHE A 191 -7.70 0.25 -33.79
C PHE A 191 -8.55 -0.75 -34.57
N ASP A 192 -9.54 -0.26 -35.33
CA ASP A 192 -10.47 -1.05 -36.15
C ASP A 192 -9.78 -1.84 -37.26
N ASN A 193 -8.62 -1.38 -37.73
CA ASN A 193 -7.75 -2.08 -38.67
C ASN A 193 -6.78 -3.07 -38.03
N ASP A 194 -6.98 -3.40 -36.72
CA ASP A 194 -6.13 -4.27 -35.90
C ASP A 194 -4.68 -3.77 -35.68
N SER A 195 -4.35 -2.55 -36.12
CA SER A 195 -3.09 -1.93 -35.74
C SER A 195 -3.09 -1.57 -34.24
N THR A 196 -1.91 -1.54 -33.63
CA THR A 196 -1.76 -1.26 -32.21
C THR A 196 -0.73 -0.16 -31.97
N GLN A 197 -0.97 0.64 -30.96
CA GLN A 197 -0.01 1.63 -30.47
C GLN A 197 0.05 1.58 -28.96
N GLY A 198 1.26 1.49 -28.39
CA GLY A 198 1.43 1.34 -26.96
C GLY A 198 2.51 2.23 -26.37
N ILE A 199 2.41 2.46 -25.08
CA ILE A 199 3.37 3.21 -24.28
C ILE A 199 3.54 2.55 -22.91
N SER A 200 4.76 2.58 -22.38
CA SER A 200 5.04 2.07 -21.04
C SER A 200 6.03 2.96 -20.30
N ARG A 201 6.02 2.86 -18.98
CA ARG A 201 6.96 3.57 -18.10
C ARG A 201 7.24 2.74 -16.86
N VAL A 202 8.47 2.81 -16.36
CA VAL A 202 8.83 2.32 -15.04
C VAL A 202 8.61 3.44 -14.02
N VAL A 203 7.91 3.14 -12.95
CA VAL A 203 7.61 4.03 -11.83
C VAL A 203 8.40 3.56 -10.62
N GLU A 204 9.22 4.44 -10.06
CA GLU A 204 10.10 4.14 -8.92
C GLU A 204 9.83 5.06 -7.72
N ALA A 205 8.96 6.04 -7.87
CA ALA A 205 8.62 7.00 -6.81
C ALA A 205 7.12 7.16 -6.64
N SER A 206 6.70 7.43 -5.40
CA SER A 206 5.32 7.78 -5.08
C SER A 206 4.92 9.10 -5.74
N GLY A 207 3.63 9.21 -6.06
CA GLY A 207 3.04 10.38 -6.69
C GLY A 207 2.26 10.02 -7.94
N ILE A 208 1.70 11.05 -8.59
CA ILE A 208 0.93 10.88 -9.82
C ILE A 208 1.84 10.61 -10.99
N GLN A 209 1.51 9.56 -11.72
CA GLN A 209 2.14 9.21 -13.00
C GLN A 209 1.09 9.18 -14.09
N ARG A 210 1.48 9.69 -15.27
CA ARG A 210 0.61 9.75 -16.43
C ARG A 210 1.31 9.13 -17.64
N LEU A 211 0.61 8.23 -18.32
CA LEU A 211 0.94 7.84 -19.70
C LEU A 211 -0.03 8.56 -20.62
N MET A 212 0.51 9.21 -21.64
CA MET A 212 -0.28 9.91 -22.65
C MET A 212 0.03 9.35 -24.03
N LEU A 213 -1.00 8.90 -24.70
CA LEU A 213 -0.92 8.38 -26.05
C LEU A 213 -1.86 9.19 -26.94
N ARG A 214 -1.29 9.81 -27.98
CA ARG A 214 -2.04 10.52 -28.99
C ARG A 214 -1.75 9.83 -30.34
N PRO A 215 -2.69 9.07 -30.86
CA PRO A 215 -2.51 8.41 -32.13
C PRO A 215 -2.41 9.42 -33.27
N ASP A 216 -1.50 9.16 -34.19
CA ASP A 216 -1.35 9.96 -35.42
C ASP A 216 -2.38 9.56 -36.51
N SER A 217 -3.03 8.42 -36.29
CA SER A 217 -3.95 7.84 -37.27
C SER A 217 -5.40 8.32 -37.06
N ALA A 218 -6.14 8.42 -38.17
CA ALA A 218 -7.57 8.68 -38.18
C ALA A 218 -8.41 7.39 -38.07
N PHE A 219 -7.84 6.31 -37.56
CA PHE A 219 -8.55 5.06 -37.34
C PHE A 219 -9.43 5.13 -36.07
N LYS A 220 -10.55 4.40 -36.12
CA LYS A 220 -11.44 4.29 -34.95
C LYS A 220 -10.81 3.39 -33.90
N TYR A 221 -11.06 3.73 -32.64
CA TYR A 221 -10.66 2.89 -31.52
C TYR A 221 -11.50 1.62 -31.47
N LYS A 222 -10.85 0.48 -31.23
CA LYS A 222 -11.47 -0.82 -30.97
C LYS A 222 -11.45 -1.16 -29.49
N SER A 223 -10.30 -0.97 -28.86
CA SER A 223 -10.14 -1.13 -27.41
C SER A 223 -8.92 -0.38 -26.89
N VAL A 224 -8.92 -0.12 -25.58
CA VAL A 224 -7.78 0.37 -24.83
C VAL A 224 -7.52 -0.61 -23.70
N SER A 225 -6.32 -1.15 -23.64
CA SER A 225 -5.92 -2.13 -22.62
C SER A 225 -4.61 -1.72 -21.96
N GLY A 226 -4.32 -2.30 -20.81
CA GLY A 226 -3.06 -2.03 -20.14
C GLY A 226 -2.86 -2.84 -18.87
N PHE A 227 -1.75 -2.54 -18.22
CA PHE A 227 -1.43 -3.18 -16.95
C PHE A 227 -0.54 -2.30 -16.07
N MET A 228 -0.56 -2.59 -14.79
CA MET A 228 0.41 -2.16 -13.80
C MET A 228 0.97 -3.43 -13.12
N TYR A 229 2.30 -3.59 -13.11
CA TYR A 229 2.99 -4.79 -12.63
C TYR A 229 4.24 -4.42 -11.82
#